data_aa2c570d3da950834b2e1f18cbb7d82e
#
_entry.id   aa2c570d3da950834b2e1f18cbb7d82e
#
_cell.length_a   1.000
_cell.length_b   1.000
_cell.length_c   1.000
_cell.angle_alpha   90.00
_cell.angle_beta   90.00
_cell.angle_gamma   90.00
#
_symmetry.space_group_name_H-M   'P 1'
#
loop_
_entity.id
_entity.type
_entity.pdbx_description
1 polymer ?
#
loop_
_entity_poly.entity_id
_entity_poly.type
_entity_poly.pdbx_seq_one_letter_code
_entity_poly.pdbx_strand_id
1 'polypeptide(L)'
;MTETSAAVEAPPVAIRLDGLTMAFPTPAGGTYTAVEDIDLCVPSGRFVSIVGPSGCGKSTILNAMAGLVAPASGRVEILGSALQGINRRAGYLFQQDALMPWKTVLDNVMLAPRLAKKGTPASRRDEARQWLRRVGLSGFEDRYPFQLSGGMRKRVAIAQTWIMGPDMLLMDEPFSALDVQTRLLMENELLELWTGSGTSVVFVTHDLDEAVSLSDEVLLLSAGPASGIVGRFPVDLPRPRDLMSIRADPRFTSTYNTIWAALRDEVMKTHERSTQLHH
;
A
#
# COMPACT_ATOMS: atom_id res chain seq x y z
N MET A 1 31.18 14.82 -35.12
CA MET A 1 31.04 14.43 -33.74
C MET A 1 29.54 14.25 -33.48
N THR A 2 29.07 13.03 -33.57
CA THR A 2 27.66 12.66 -33.36
C THR A 2 27.46 12.37 -31.87
N GLU A 3 26.78 13.28 -31.20
CA GLU A 3 26.30 13.03 -29.80
C GLU A 3 25.26 11.92 -29.85
N THR A 4 25.63 10.76 -29.34
CA THR A 4 24.69 9.66 -29.10
C THR A 4 23.85 10.06 -27.89
N SER A 5 22.62 10.51 -28.15
CA SER A 5 21.60 10.68 -27.11
C SER A 5 21.37 9.32 -26.46
N ALA A 6 21.86 9.15 -25.22
CA ALA A 6 21.53 8.00 -24.42
C ALA A 6 20.01 8.05 -24.18
N ALA A 7 19.29 7.13 -24.81
CA ALA A 7 17.88 6.90 -24.48
C ALA A 7 17.81 6.56 -23.00
N VAL A 8 17.14 7.40 -22.20
CA VAL A 8 16.85 7.12 -20.81
C VAL A 8 15.90 5.92 -20.81
N GLU A 9 16.44 4.76 -20.51
CA GLU A 9 15.68 3.51 -20.43
C GLU A 9 14.59 3.70 -19.33
N ALA A 10 13.33 3.46 -19.70
CA ALA A 10 12.24 3.60 -18.75
C ALA A 10 12.51 2.66 -17.53
N PRO A 11 12.24 3.11 -16.30
CA PRO A 11 12.51 2.30 -15.12
C PRO A 11 11.79 0.95 -15.22
N PRO A 12 12.40 -0.14 -14.74
CA PRO A 12 11.77 -1.45 -14.77
C PRO A 12 10.44 -1.42 -14.02
N VAL A 13 9.48 -2.21 -14.47
CA VAL A 13 8.13 -2.28 -13.91
C VAL A 13 8.10 -3.32 -12.79
N ALA A 14 7.67 -2.90 -11.58
CA ALA A 14 7.50 -3.80 -10.45
C ALA A 14 6.17 -4.56 -10.50
N ILE A 15 5.08 -3.84 -10.81
CA ILE A 15 3.73 -4.40 -10.89
C ILE A 15 3.06 -3.86 -12.16
N ARG A 16 2.44 -4.74 -12.93
CA ARG A 16 1.59 -4.38 -14.06
C ARG A 16 0.24 -5.08 -13.93
N LEU A 17 -0.82 -4.35 -14.12
CA LEU A 17 -2.17 -4.84 -14.30
C LEU A 17 -2.57 -4.49 -15.74
N ASP A 18 -3.05 -5.47 -16.49
CA ASP A 18 -3.54 -5.28 -17.86
C ASP A 18 -5.00 -5.75 -17.92
N GLY A 19 -5.93 -4.82 -18.11
CA GLY A 19 -7.37 -5.06 -18.22
C GLY A 19 -7.94 -5.80 -17.02
N LEU A 20 -7.42 -5.56 -15.79
CA LEU A 20 -7.81 -6.31 -14.60
C LEU A 20 -9.27 -6.04 -14.24
N THR A 21 -10.08 -7.11 -14.23
CA THR A 21 -11.46 -7.10 -13.74
C THR A 21 -11.63 -8.05 -12.57
N MET A 22 -12.22 -7.55 -11.48
CA MET A 22 -12.50 -8.32 -10.28
C MET A 22 -14.01 -8.43 -10.09
N ALA A 23 -14.51 -9.65 -10.15
CA ALA A 23 -15.93 -9.94 -10.01
C ALA A 23 -16.16 -11.10 -9.03
N PHE A 24 -17.24 -11.02 -8.28
CA PHE A 24 -17.57 -11.94 -7.20
C PHE A 24 -19.00 -12.48 -7.38
N PRO A 25 -19.25 -13.77 -7.11
CA PRO A 25 -20.60 -14.29 -7.11
C PRO A 25 -21.43 -13.66 -5.97
N THR A 26 -22.69 -13.34 -6.26
CA THR A 26 -23.61 -12.85 -5.23
C THR A 26 -24.48 -14.00 -4.68
N PRO A 27 -24.97 -13.94 -3.44
CA PRO A 27 -25.84 -14.96 -2.86
C PRO A 27 -27.12 -15.19 -3.67
N ALA A 28 -27.57 -14.20 -4.44
CA ALA A 28 -28.76 -14.28 -5.30
C ALA A 28 -28.50 -14.96 -6.67
N GLY A 29 -27.30 -15.49 -6.91
CA GLY A 29 -26.92 -16.16 -8.16
C GLY A 29 -26.47 -15.23 -9.30
N GLY A 30 -26.22 -13.94 -8.99
CA GLY A 30 -25.65 -12.97 -9.94
C GLY A 30 -24.14 -12.79 -9.77
N THR A 31 -23.60 -11.79 -10.45
CA THR A 31 -22.19 -11.39 -10.35
C THR A 31 -22.11 -9.91 -9.94
N TYR A 32 -21.29 -9.62 -8.94
CA TYR A 32 -20.93 -8.25 -8.54
C TYR A 32 -19.53 -7.93 -9.06
N THR A 33 -19.42 -6.97 -9.98
CA THR A 33 -18.14 -6.47 -10.48
C THR A 33 -17.67 -5.36 -9.56
N ALA A 34 -16.58 -5.58 -8.84
CA ALA A 34 -16.02 -4.60 -7.91
C ALA A 34 -15.20 -3.55 -8.67
N VAL A 35 -14.30 -4.00 -9.54
CA VAL A 35 -13.48 -3.15 -10.42
C VAL A 35 -13.46 -3.74 -11.82
N GLU A 36 -13.37 -2.87 -12.83
CA GLU A 36 -13.44 -3.26 -14.23
C GLU A 36 -12.35 -2.54 -15.04
N ASP A 37 -11.69 -3.29 -15.91
CA ASP A 37 -10.72 -2.80 -16.91
C ASP A 37 -9.63 -1.90 -16.30
N ILE A 38 -8.98 -2.39 -15.24
CA ILE A 38 -7.91 -1.64 -14.57
C ILE A 38 -6.59 -1.89 -15.30
N ASP A 39 -6.06 -0.82 -15.89
CA ASP A 39 -4.70 -0.76 -16.42
C ASP A 39 -3.81 0.05 -15.46
N LEU A 40 -2.81 -0.59 -14.88
CA LEU A 40 -1.90 0.03 -13.92
C LEU A 40 -0.46 -0.44 -14.15
N CYS A 41 0.48 0.51 -14.09
CA CYS A 41 1.90 0.23 -14.10
C CYS A 41 2.55 0.91 -12.90
N VAL A 42 3.17 0.13 -12.01
CA VAL A 42 3.96 0.63 -10.89
C VAL A 42 5.43 0.45 -11.22
N PRO A 43 6.20 1.53 -11.45
CA PRO A 43 7.63 1.43 -11.71
C PRO A 43 8.38 0.94 -10.46
N SER A 44 9.51 0.27 -10.65
CA SER A 44 10.36 -0.20 -9.56
C SER A 44 10.87 0.97 -8.71
N GLY A 45 10.83 0.79 -7.39
CA GLY A 45 11.27 1.79 -6.42
C GLY A 45 10.36 3.02 -6.31
N ARG A 46 9.16 3.02 -6.90
CA ARG A 46 8.19 4.12 -6.77
C ARG A 46 7.15 3.84 -5.70
N PHE A 47 6.66 4.93 -5.14
CA PHE A 47 5.56 4.95 -4.17
C PHE A 47 4.29 5.42 -4.88
N VAL A 48 3.30 4.55 -5.08
CA VAL A 48 2.04 4.84 -5.75
C VAL A 48 0.88 4.69 -4.78
N SER A 49 0.06 5.73 -4.64
CA SER A 49 -1.17 5.65 -3.85
C SER A 49 -2.40 5.42 -4.72
N ILE A 50 -3.36 4.66 -4.17
CA ILE A 50 -4.70 4.47 -4.74
C ILE A 50 -5.72 5.08 -3.79
N VAL A 51 -6.45 6.08 -4.27
CA VAL A 51 -7.52 6.76 -3.52
C VAL A 51 -8.86 6.60 -4.24
N GLY A 52 -9.95 6.86 -3.54
CA GLY A 52 -11.30 6.80 -4.11
C GLY A 52 -12.36 6.59 -3.03
N PRO A 53 -13.65 6.68 -3.39
CA PRO A 53 -14.77 6.51 -2.46
C PRO A 53 -14.72 5.18 -1.69
N SER A 54 -15.42 5.11 -0.56
CA SER A 54 -15.57 3.86 0.19
C SER A 54 -16.26 2.80 -0.67
N GLY A 55 -15.74 1.56 -0.64
CA GLY A 55 -16.31 0.44 -1.40
C GLY A 55 -15.98 0.44 -2.90
N CYS A 56 -15.13 1.34 -3.41
CA CYS A 56 -14.76 1.37 -4.84
C CYS A 56 -13.72 0.29 -5.25
N GLY A 57 -13.38 -0.67 -4.40
CA GLY A 57 -12.51 -1.79 -4.78
C GLY A 57 -11.02 -1.61 -4.58
N LYS A 58 -10.56 -0.60 -3.84
CA LYS A 58 -9.12 -0.36 -3.55
C LYS A 58 -8.41 -1.59 -2.99
N SER A 59 -8.93 -2.14 -1.90
CA SER A 59 -8.41 -3.36 -1.27
C SER A 59 -8.52 -4.58 -2.19
N THR A 60 -9.52 -4.60 -3.09
CA THR A 60 -9.69 -5.67 -4.07
C THR A 60 -8.55 -5.70 -5.09
N ILE A 61 -8.15 -4.52 -5.60
CA ILE A 61 -6.98 -4.39 -6.48
C ILE A 61 -5.71 -4.83 -5.74
N LEU A 62 -5.54 -4.40 -4.50
CA LEU A 62 -4.38 -4.77 -3.68
C LEU A 62 -4.31 -6.29 -3.45
N ASN A 63 -5.47 -6.94 -3.19
CA ASN A 63 -5.57 -8.39 -3.02
C ASN A 63 -5.25 -9.15 -4.31
N ALA A 64 -5.59 -8.61 -5.49
CA ALA A 64 -5.19 -9.19 -6.77
C ALA A 64 -3.66 -9.11 -6.96
N MET A 65 -3.02 -7.97 -6.63
CA MET A 65 -1.55 -7.81 -6.67
C MET A 65 -0.83 -8.75 -5.69
N ALA A 66 -1.45 -9.03 -4.56
CA ALA A 66 -0.95 -10.00 -3.57
C ALA A 66 -1.16 -11.46 -3.99
N GLY A 67 -1.97 -11.70 -5.02
CA GLY A 67 -2.36 -13.05 -5.45
C GLY A 67 -3.27 -13.77 -4.44
N LEU A 68 -3.95 -13.00 -3.56
CA LEU A 68 -4.92 -13.52 -2.60
C LEU A 68 -6.25 -13.84 -3.26
N VAL A 69 -6.60 -13.10 -4.31
CA VAL A 69 -7.80 -13.29 -5.12
C VAL A 69 -7.40 -13.26 -6.58
N ALA A 70 -7.82 -14.27 -7.33
CA ALA A 70 -7.58 -14.34 -8.77
C ALA A 70 -8.54 -13.37 -9.51
N PRO A 71 -8.09 -12.67 -10.57
CA PRO A 71 -8.95 -11.84 -11.38
C PRO A 71 -9.97 -12.67 -12.17
N ALA A 72 -11.15 -12.07 -12.44
CA ALA A 72 -12.16 -12.65 -13.32
C ALA A 72 -11.73 -12.57 -14.80
N SER A 73 -11.03 -11.48 -15.17
CA SER A 73 -10.36 -11.30 -16.46
C SER A 73 -9.17 -10.35 -16.33
N GLY A 74 -8.35 -10.26 -17.38
CA GLY A 74 -7.10 -9.52 -17.35
C GLY A 74 -5.98 -10.31 -16.68
N ARG A 75 -4.86 -9.61 -16.36
CA ARG A 75 -3.70 -10.27 -15.76
C ARG A 75 -2.96 -9.36 -14.81
N VAL A 76 -2.23 -9.99 -13.91
CA VAL A 76 -1.27 -9.36 -12.99
C VAL A 76 0.12 -9.86 -13.35
N GLU A 77 1.06 -8.94 -13.57
CA GLU A 77 2.47 -9.25 -13.77
C GLU A 77 3.29 -8.64 -12.64
N ILE A 78 4.24 -9.41 -12.12
CA ILE A 78 5.18 -9.01 -11.07
C ILE A 78 6.60 -9.15 -11.61
N LEU A 79 7.33 -8.03 -11.68
CA LEU A 79 8.69 -7.97 -12.23
C LEU A 79 8.80 -8.67 -13.60
N GLY A 80 7.83 -8.38 -14.50
CA GLY A 80 7.78 -8.90 -15.87
C GLY A 80 7.31 -10.36 -16.00
N SER A 81 6.85 -10.99 -14.92
CA SER A 81 6.34 -12.36 -14.93
C SER A 81 4.88 -12.41 -14.50
N ALA A 82 4.05 -13.20 -15.19
CA ALA A 82 2.65 -13.39 -14.80
C ALA A 82 2.55 -13.98 -13.39
N LEU A 83 1.73 -13.35 -12.54
CA LEU A 83 1.51 -13.81 -11.17
C LEU A 83 0.67 -15.10 -11.16
N GLN A 84 1.20 -16.12 -10.50
CA GLN A 84 0.50 -17.37 -10.24
C GLN A 84 0.45 -17.65 -8.74
N GLY A 85 -0.76 -17.64 -8.17
CA GLY A 85 -0.97 -17.80 -6.73
C GLY A 85 -0.43 -16.60 -5.93
N ILE A 86 0.05 -16.89 -4.72
CA ILE A 86 0.50 -15.86 -3.77
C ILE A 86 1.79 -15.16 -4.24
N ASN A 87 1.77 -13.84 -4.24
CA ASN A 87 2.95 -13.00 -4.52
C ASN A 87 3.95 -13.06 -3.36
N ARG A 88 4.94 -13.94 -3.45
CA ARG A 88 5.97 -14.12 -2.41
C ARG A 88 7.02 -13.01 -2.38
N ARG A 89 7.02 -12.11 -3.35
CA ARG A 89 7.90 -10.94 -3.42
C ARG A 89 7.32 -9.73 -2.72
N ALA A 90 6.00 -9.78 -2.39
CA ALA A 90 5.30 -8.70 -1.71
C ALA A 90 5.30 -8.89 -0.19
N GLY A 91 5.55 -7.80 0.54
CA GLY A 91 5.11 -7.63 1.91
C GLY A 91 3.70 -7.03 1.91
N TYR A 92 2.80 -7.53 2.75
CA TYR A 92 1.45 -6.99 2.88
C TYR A 92 1.24 -6.41 4.27
N LEU A 93 0.88 -5.13 4.35
CA LEU A 93 0.52 -4.45 5.58
C LEU A 93 -0.99 -4.20 5.58
N PHE A 94 -1.71 -4.96 6.40
CA PHE A 94 -3.16 -4.90 6.51
C PHE A 94 -3.64 -3.68 7.30
N GLN A 95 -4.88 -3.28 7.09
CA GLN A 95 -5.56 -2.26 7.88
C GLN A 95 -5.55 -2.63 9.37
N GLN A 96 -5.96 -3.86 9.69
CA GLN A 96 -5.80 -4.42 11.04
C GLN A 96 -4.41 -5.04 11.20
N ASP A 97 -3.85 -4.92 12.40
CA ASP A 97 -2.55 -5.51 12.71
C ASP A 97 -2.66 -7.04 12.65
N ALA A 98 -2.03 -7.66 11.64
CA ALA A 98 -2.01 -9.12 11.47
C ALA A 98 -1.04 -9.81 12.44
N LEU A 99 -1.01 -9.37 13.70
CA LEU A 99 -0.18 -9.94 14.74
C LEU A 99 -0.86 -11.13 15.42
N MET A 100 -0.09 -12.18 15.67
CA MET A 100 -0.56 -13.35 16.42
C MET A 100 -0.66 -12.98 17.90
N PRO A 101 -1.88 -12.88 18.51
CA PRO A 101 -2.04 -12.35 19.86
C PRO A 101 -1.41 -13.22 20.96
N TRP A 102 -1.18 -14.51 20.68
CA TRP A 102 -0.52 -15.47 21.57
C TRP A 102 1.00 -15.57 21.39
N LYS A 103 1.59 -14.77 20.52
CA LYS A 103 3.03 -14.68 20.30
C LYS A 103 3.58 -13.38 20.86
N THR A 104 4.81 -13.41 21.34
CA THR A 104 5.53 -12.20 21.72
C THR A 104 5.81 -11.31 20.50
N VAL A 105 6.20 -10.06 20.74
CA VAL A 105 6.64 -9.11 19.72
C VAL A 105 7.76 -9.72 18.87
N LEU A 106 8.79 -10.27 19.51
CA LEU A 106 9.90 -10.91 18.83
C LEU A 106 9.46 -12.11 17.98
N ASP A 107 8.58 -12.96 18.53
CA ASP A 107 8.07 -14.14 17.82
C ASP A 107 7.17 -13.77 16.63
N ASN A 108 6.45 -12.64 16.71
CA ASN A 108 5.69 -12.10 15.59
C ASN A 108 6.62 -11.68 14.45
N VAL A 109 7.67 -10.90 14.75
CA VAL A 109 8.63 -10.46 13.73
C VAL A 109 9.38 -11.65 13.12
N MET A 110 9.71 -12.67 13.90
CA MET A 110 10.38 -13.88 13.40
C MET A 110 9.47 -14.81 12.60
N LEU A 111 8.16 -14.59 12.55
CA LEU A 111 7.21 -15.54 11.98
C LEU A 111 7.50 -15.82 10.50
N ALA A 112 7.61 -14.78 9.67
CA ALA A 112 7.85 -14.92 8.24
C ALA A 112 9.20 -15.59 7.93
N PRO A 113 10.36 -15.16 8.48
CA PRO A 113 11.63 -15.84 8.29
C PRO A 113 11.62 -17.31 8.78
N ARG A 114 10.88 -17.61 9.84
CA ARG A 114 10.74 -18.98 10.35
C ARG A 114 9.98 -19.87 9.38
N LEU A 115 8.85 -19.40 8.84
CA LEU A 115 8.03 -20.14 7.86
C LEU A 115 8.79 -20.34 6.55
N ALA A 116 9.54 -19.33 6.11
CA ALA A 116 10.39 -19.40 4.93
C ALA A 116 11.69 -20.22 5.13
N LYS A 117 11.95 -20.72 6.34
CA LYS A 117 13.19 -21.41 6.73
C LYS A 117 14.47 -20.61 6.39
N LYS A 118 14.38 -19.27 6.39
CA LYS A 118 15.49 -18.35 6.10
C LYS A 118 16.46 -18.30 7.31
N GLY A 119 17.71 -18.68 7.12
CA GLY A 119 18.75 -18.61 8.16
C GLY A 119 18.57 -19.59 9.33
N THR A 120 19.41 -19.46 10.35
CA THR A 120 19.38 -20.24 11.59
C THR A 120 18.41 -19.64 12.62
N PRO A 121 17.98 -20.39 13.65
CA PRO A 121 17.17 -19.82 14.74
C PRO A 121 17.82 -18.61 15.43
N ALA A 122 19.16 -18.65 15.60
CA ALA A 122 19.92 -17.55 16.20
C ALA A 122 19.94 -16.32 15.28
N SER A 123 20.30 -16.48 13.99
CA SER A 123 20.35 -15.37 13.05
C SER A 123 18.98 -14.67 12.86
N ARG A 124 17.88 -15.44 12.82
CA ARG A 124 16.53 -14.89 12.76
C ARG A 124 16.19 -14.04 13.98
N ARG A 125 16.60 -14.47 15.17
CA ARG A 125 16.39 -13.74 16.40
C ARG A 125 17.17 -12.42 16.43
N ASP A 126 18.41 -12.44 15.97
CA ASP A 126 19.27 -11.26 15.91
C ASP A 126 18.75 -10.26 14.89
N GLU A 127 18.35 -10.73 13.69
CA GLU A 127 17.73 -9.89 12.65
C GLU A 127 16.41 -9.28 13.12
N ALA A 128 15.55 -10.05 13.80
CA ALA A 128 14.29 -9.56 14.37
C ALA A 128 14.53 -8.48 15.45
N ARG A 129 15.53 -8.67 16.32
CA ARG A 129 15.92 -7.63 17.30
C ARG A 129 16.46 -6.37 16.62
N GLN A 130 17.20 -6.51 15.50
CA GLN A 130 17.66 -5.37 14.73
C GLN A 130 16.47 -4.59 14.16
N TRP A 131 15.46 -5.27 13.60
CA TRP A 131 14.26 -4.63 13.10
C TRP A 131 13.48 -3.95 14.21
N LEU A 132 13.30 -4.60 15.37
CA LEU A 132 12.65 -3.99 16.53
C LEU A 132 13.36 -2.71 17.00
N ARG A 133 14.70 -2.69 16.99
CA ARG A 133 15.46 -1.46 17.28
C ARG A 133 15.20 -0.36 16.24
N ARG A 134 15.18 -0.71 14.93
CA ARG A 134 14.90 0.25 13.85
C ARG A 134 13.55 0.93 13.99
N VAL A 135 12.54 0.19 14.43
CA VAL A 135 11.19 0.73 14.66
C VAL A 135 10.97 1.24 16.10
N GLY A 136 12.04 1.45 16.88
CA GLY A 136 11.97 2.04 18.21
C GLY A 136 11.33 1.17 19.29
N LEU A 137 11.37 -0.15 19.15
CA LEU A 137 10.76 -1.12 20.08
C LEU A 137 11.78 -1.94 20.86
N SER A 138 12.98 -1.39 21.11
CA SER A 138 13.95 -2.02 22.03
C SER A 138 13.37 -2.16 23.44
N GLY A 139 13.51 -3.34 24.03
CA GLY A 139 13.01 -3.66 25.37
C GLY A 139 11.54 -4.12 25.42
N PHE A 140 10.88 -4.23 24.22
CA PHE A 140 9.51 -4.75 24.13
C PHE A 140 9.44 -6.16 23.53
N GLU A 141 10.57 -6.82 23.33
CA GLU A 141 10.71 -8.10 22.62
C GLU A 141 9.81 -9.20 23.21
N ASP A 142 9.70 -9.27 24.54
CA ASP A 142 8.98 -10.29 25.29
C ASP A 142 7.51 -9.89 25.60
N ARG A 143 7.06 -8.71 25.13
CA ARG A 143 5.68 -8.28 25.30
C ARG A 143 4.77 -8.95 24.27
N TYR A 144 3.48 -9.04 24.64
CA TYR A 144 2.43 -9.53 23.75
C TYR A 144 1.67 -8.35 23.09
N PRO A 145 1.03 -8.55 21.93
CA PRO A 145 0.32 -7.47 21.22
C PRO A 145 -0.69 -6.70 22.07
N PHE A 146 -1.41 -7.37 22.97
CA PHE A 146 -2.38 -6.72 23.87
C PHE A 146 -1.76 -5.78 24.93
N GLN A 147 -0.46 -5.87 25.14
CA GLN A 147 0.30 -4.99 26.05
C GLN A 147 0.87 -3.73 25.35
N LEU A 148 0.60 -3.57 24.05
CA LEU A 148 1.13 -2.50 23.22
C LEU A 148 0.06 -1.47 22.89
N SER A 149 0.47 -0.21 22.70
CA SER A 149 -0.40 0.80 22.08
C SER A 149 -0.66 0.48 20.58
N GLY A 150 -1.64 1.13 19.96
CA GLY A 150 -1.94 0.98 18.54
C GLY A 150 -0.71 1.27 17.64
N GLY A 151 -0.03 2.38 17.88
CA GLY A 151 1.19 2.74 17.16
C GLY A 151 2.31 1.71 17.34
N MET A 152 2.51 1.19 18.57
CA MET A 152 3.51 0.15 18.82
C MET A 152 3.17 -1.15 18.06
N ARG A 153 1.90 -1.57 18.04
CA ARG A 153 1.50 -2.74 17.22
C ARG A 153 1.76 -2.52 15.74
N LYS A 154 1.50 -1.31 15.22
CA LYS A 154 1.79 -0.98 13.82
C LYS A 154 3.28 -1.07 13.52
N ARG A 155 4.15 -0.59 14.42
CA ARG A 155 5.61 -0.73 14.30
C ARG A 155 6.05 -2.20 14.27
N VAL A 156 5.44 -3.08 15.08
CA VAL A 156 5.70 -4.52 15.02
C VAL A 156 5.29 -5.08 13.66
N ALA A 157 4.10 -4.71 13.14
CA ALA A 157 3.63 -5.16 11.82
C ALA A 157 4.55 -4.67 10.68
N ILE A 158 5.06 -3.45 10.76
CA ILE A 158 6.08 -2.93 9.83
C ILE A 158 7.35 -3.79 9.90
N ALA A 159 7.89 -4.03 11.08
CA ALA A 159 9.11 -4.85 11.26
C ALA A 159 8.89 -6.28 10.74
N GLN A 160 7.73 -6.89 11.01
CA GLN A 160 7.33 -8.22 10.54
C GLN A 160 7.28 -8.31 9.01
N THR A 161 6.83 -7.23 8.36
CA THR A 161 6.70 -7.17 6.91
C THR A 161 8.06 -6.94 6.25
N TRP A 162 8.86 -6.03 6.79
CA TRP A 162 10.14 -5.62 6.19
C TRP A 162 11.29 -6.62 6.40
N ILE A 163 11.26 -7.44 7.45
CA ILE A 163 12.34 -8.39 7.77
C ILE A 163 12.61 -9.39 6.63
N MET A 164 11.64 -9.61 5.75
CA MET A 164 11.83 -10.49 4.60
C MET A 164 12.58 -9.84 3.44
N GLY A 165 12.75 -8.50 3.45
CA GLY A 165 13.33 -7.74 2.36
C GLY A 165 12.46 -7.82 1.09
N PRO A 166 11.18 -7.40 1.14
CA PRO A 166 10.28 -7.55 0.00
C PRO A 166 10.66 -6.61 -1.15
N ASP A 167 10.48 -7.06 -2.40
CA ASP A 167 10.66 -6.24 -3.58
C ASP A 167 9.57 -5.15 -3.69
N MET A 168 8.40 -5.40 -3.09
CA MET A 168 7.28 -4.48 -3.06
C MET A 168 6.49 -4.57 -1.75
N LEU A 169 5.84 -3.46 -1.38
CA LEU A 169 4.95 -3.36 -0.24
C LEU A 169 3.54 -3.02 -0.73
N LEU A 170 2.58 -3.80 -0.30
CA LEU A 170 1.17 -3.60 -0.51
C LEU A 170 0.55 -3.19 0.83
N MET A 171 0.00 -1.98 0.91
CA MET A 171 -0.47 -1.40 2.16
C MET A 171 -1.93 -1.00 2.05
N ASP A 172 -2.78 -1.59 2.87
CA ASP A 172 -4.22 -1.36 2.88
C ASP A 172 -4.61 -0.53 4.10
N GLU A 173 -4.81 0.78 3.91
CA GLU A 173 -5.17 1.76 4.94
C GLU A 173 -4.40 1.59 6.26
N PRO A 174 -3.07 1.49 6.24
CA PRO A 174 -2.30 1.01 7.38
C PRO A 174 -2.39 1.92 8.61
N PHE A 175 -2.70 3.21 8.43
CA PHE A 175 -2.69 4.21 9.50
C PHE A 175 -4.06 4.72 9.89
N SER A 176 -5.14 4.22 9.28
CA SER A 176 -6.51 4.71 9.48
C SER A 176 -7.01 4.64 10.93
N ALA A 177 -6.52 3.69 11.73
CA ALA A 177 -6.91 3.51 13.13
C ALA A 177 -6.05 4.31 14.14
N LEU A 178 -5.09 5.13 13.66
CA LEU A 178 -4.20 5.90 14.52
C LEU A 178 -4.73 7.33 14.70
N ASP A 179 -4.45 7.91 15.87
CA ASP A 179 -4.64 9.34 16.09
C ASP A 179 -3.69 10.17 15.20
N VAL A 180 -4.04 11.43 14.98
CA VAL A 180 -3.33 12.31 14.03
C VAL A 180 -1.83 12.44 14.32
N GLN A 181 -1.43 12.55 15.59
CA GLN A 181 -0.03 12.73 15.94
C GLN A 181 0.77 11.44 15.73
N THR A 182 0.23 10.31 16.21
CA THR A 182 0.84 8.99 16.02
C THR A 182 0.94 8.64 14.52
N ARG A 183 -0.09 8.97 13.74
CA ARG A 183 -0.12 8.75 12.29
C ARG A 183 1.03 9.49 11.61
N LEU A 184 1.17 10.78 11.84
CA LEU A 184 2.23 11.60 11.24
C LEU A 184 3.64 11.08 11.56
N LEU A 185 3.86 10.63 12.80
CA LEU A 185 5.13 10.01 13.18
C LEU A 185 5.37 8.69 12.44
N MET A 186 4.33 7.84 12.30
CA MET A 186 4.42 6.56 11.61
C MET A 186 4.66 6.72 10.10
N GLU A 187 4.05 7.73 9.49
CA GLU A 187 4.26 8.07 8.07
C GLU A 187 5.70 8.52 7.82
N ASN A 188 6.26 9.38 8.68
CA ASN A 188 7.67 9.78 8.60
C ASN A 188 8.61 8.57 8.73
N GLU A 189 8.39 7.71 9.73
CA GLU A 189 9.17 6.48 9.92
C GLU A 189 9.07 5.55 8.71
N LEU A 190 7.88 5.43 8.13
CA LEU A 190 7.68 4.67 6.90
C LEU A 190 8.54 5.22 5.76
N LEU A 191 8.52 6.53 5.54
CA LEU A 191 9.34 7.17 4.50
C LEU A 191 10.84 6.99 4.75
N GLU A 192 11.30 7.11 5.99
CA GLU A 192 12.70 6.87 6.35
C GLU A 192 13.14 5.43 6.04
N LEU A 193 12.31 4.44 6.41
CA LEU A 193 12.58 3.03 6.13
C LEU A 193 12.54 2.72 4.63
N TRP A 194 11.64 3.37 3.89
CA TRP A 194 11.47 3.16 2.46
C TRP A 194 12.56 3.84 1.63
N THR A 195 13.00 5.05 2.04
CA THR A 195 14.00 5.82 1.30
C THR A 195 15.29 5.04 1.15
N GLY A 196 15.73 4.87 -0.10
CA GLY A 196 16.93 4.10 -0.45
C GLY A 196 16.80 2.57 -0.36
N SER A 197 15.62 2.03 -0.01
CA SER A 197 15.39 0.58 0.04
C SER A 197 15.28 -0.08 -1.34
N GLY A 198 14.92 0.69 -2.37
CA GLY A 198 14.59 0.17 -3.71
C GLY A 198 13.24 -0.55 -3.78
N THR A 199 12.50 -0.66 -2.68
CA THR A 199 11.21 -1.33 -2.60
C THR A 199 10.12 -0.47 -3.28
N SER A 200 9.29 -1.07 -4.13
CA SER A 200 8.12 -0.40 -4.73
C SER A 200 6.95 -0.45 -3.74
N VAL A 201 6.13 0.59 -3.70
CA VAL A 201 4.99 0.66 -2.76
C VAL A 201 3.69 0.90 -3.51
N VAL A 202 2.65 0.12 -3.18
CA VAL A 202 1.25 0.43 -3.49
C VAL A 202 0.52 0.66 -2.18
N PHE A 203 0.02 1.88 -2.01
CA PHE A 203 -0.56 2.37 -0.77
C PHE A 203 -2.02 2.74 -0.99
N VAL A 204 -2.92 2.03 -0.34
CA VAL A 204 -4.35 2.34 -0.37
C VAL A 204 -4.68 3.20 0.84
N THR A 205 -5.33 4.32 0.60
CA THR A 205 -5.83 5.21 1.64
C THR A 205 -7.10 5.95 1.18
N HIS A 206 -7.88 6.42 2.13
CA HIS A 206 -8.96 7.39 1.90
C HIS A 206 -8.55 8.82 2.29
N ASP A 207 -7.34 9.00 2.82
CA ASP A 207 -6.80 10.29 3.24
C ASP A 207 -5.90 10.87 2.13
N LEU A 208 -6.30 12.03 1.56
CA LEU A 208 -5.54 12.68 0.50
C LEU A 208 -4.24 13.30 1.00
N ASP A 209 -4.19 13.72 2.28
CA ASP A 209 -2.93 14.22 2.87
C ASP A 209 -1.88 13.12 2.87
N GLU A 210 -2.24 11.89 3.30
CA GLU A 210 -1.35 10.72 3.24
C GLU A 210 -0.90 10.45 1.79
N ALA A 211 -1.87 10.39 0.86
CA ALA A 211 -1.59 10.08 -0.53
C ALA A 211 -0.61 11.07 -1.18
N VAL A 212 -0.81 12.36 -1.00
CA VAL A 212 0.06 13.41 -1.57
C VAL A 212 1.40 13.48 -0.84
N SER A 213 1.40 13.35 0.49
CA SER A 213 2.63 13.42 1.29
C SER A 213 3.61 12.30 0.96
N LEU A 214 3.09 11.06 0.78
CA LEU A 214 3.92 9.86 0.68
C LEU A 214 4.31 9.52 -0.76
N SER A 215 3.43 9.76 -1.74
CA SER A 215 3.52 9.13 -3.07
C SER A 215 4.28 9.94 -4.11
N ASP A 216 4.75 9.23 -5.13
CA ASP A 216 5.27 9.82 -6.38
C ASP A 216 4.14 9.98 -7.42
N GLU A 217 3.07 9.18 -7.29
CA GLU A 217 1.86 9.24 -8.12
C GLU A 217 0.64 8.85 -7.27
N VAL A 218 -0.48 9.53 -7.48
CA VAL A 218 -1.77 9.21 -6.88
C VAL A 218 -2.74 8.80 -7.99
N LEU A 219 -3.38 7.65 -7.83
CA LEU A 219 -4.41 7.11 -8.71
C LEU A 219 -5.77 7.27 -8.07
N LEU A 220 -6.73 7.82 -8.80
CA LEU A 220 -8.11 7.97 -8.35
C LEU A 220 -9.00 6.92 -9.01
N LEU A 221 -9.70 6.14 -8.20
CA LEU A 221 -10.76 5.24 -8.66
C LEU A 221 -12.11 5.94 -8.69
N SER A 222 -12.93 5.58 -9.68
CA SER A 222 -14.31 6.01 -9.76
C SER A 222 -15.19 5.42 -8.64
N ALA A 223 -16.38 5.95 -8.48
CA ALA A 223 -17.41 5.34 -7.65
C ALA A 223 -17.79 3.95 -8.16
N GLY A 224 -17.92 2.96 -7.22
CA GLY A 224 -18.39 1.60 -7.55
C GLY A 224 -19.88 1.53 -7.86
N PRO A 225 -20.39 0.36 -8.30
CA PRO A 225 -19.67 -0.84 -8.73
C PRO A 225 -18.95 -0.66 -10.08
N ALA A 226 -18.16 -1.66 -10.49
CA ALA A 226 -17.37 -1.64 -11.73
C ALA A 226 -16.47 -0.40 -11.83
N SER A 227 -15.73 -0.12 -10.74
CA SER A 227 -14.85 1.05 -10.67
C SER A 227 -13.67 0.92 -11.61
N GLY A 228 -13.31 2.01 -12.29
CA GLY A 228 -12.12 2.16 -13.12
C GLY A 228 -11.19 3.26 -12.59
N ILE A 229 -10.01 3.40 -13.17
CA ILE A 229 -9.11 4.53 -12.90
C ILE A 229 -9.63 5.74 -13.68
N VAL A 230 -9.99 6.82 -12.95
CA VAL A 230 -10.51 8.06 -13.56
C VAL A 230 -9.52 9.21 -13.48
N GLY A 231 -8.43 9.05 -12.75
CA GLY A 231 -7.38 10.07 -12.67
C GLY A 231 -6.02 9.49 -12.30
N ARG A 232 -4.96 10.10 -12.87
CA ARG A 232 -3.57 9.84 -12.54
C ARG A 232 -2.90 11.18 -12.27
N PHE A 233 -2.34 11.33 -11.08
CA PHE A 233 -1.80 12.60 -10.61
C PHE A 233 -0.35 12.40 -10.18
N PRO A 234 0.63 12.84 -10.98
CA PRO A 234 2.02 12.85 -10.56
C PRO A 234 2.19 13.85 -9.41
N VAL A 235 2.99 13.46 -8.41
CA VAL A 235 3.30 14.29 -7.25
C VAL A 235 4.72 14.81 -7.37
N ASP A 236 4.86 16.05 -7.83
CA ASP A 236 6.14 16.73 -8.00
C ASP A 236 6.59 17.42 -6.70
N LEU A 237 6.81 16.61 -5.66
CA LEU A 237 7.37 17.05 -4.39
C LEU A 237 8.77 16.47 -4.22
N PRO A 238 9.78 17.27 -3.82
CA PRO A 238 11.15 16.81 -3.69
C PRO A 238 11.29 15.74 -2.59
N ARG A 239 12.31 14.91 -2.70
CA ARG A 239 12.73 13.96 -1.67
C ARG A 239 14.13 14.32 -1.17
N PRO A 240 14.48 14.10 0.10
CA PRO A 240 13.62 13.53 1.15
C PRO A 240 12.50 14.50 1.57
N ARG A 241 11.35 13.95 1.97
CA ARG A 241 10.21 14.72 2.45
C ARG A 241 10.17 14.75 3.96
N ASP A 242 9.96 15.93 4.52
CA ASP A 242 9.61 16.13 5.93
C ASP A 242 8.10 16.37 6.01
N LEU A 243 7.36 15.42 6.54
CA LEU A 243 5.89 15.50 6.60
C LEU A 243 5.38 16.56 7.59
N MET A 244 6.23 17.04 8.49
CA MET A 244 5.88 18.14 9.40
C MET A 244 5.77 19.48 8.67
N SER A 245 6.54 19.67 7.60
CA SER A 245 6.63 20.94 6.87
C SER A 245 6.11 20.90 5.44
N ILE A 246 5.95 19.70 4.84
CA ILE A 246 5.61 19.53 3.41
C ILE A 246 4.30 20.21 2.99
N ARG A 247 3.34 20.32 3.92
CA ARG A 247 2.04 20.98 3.69
C ARG A 247 2.16 22.48 3.42
N ALA A 248 3.31 23.10 3.80
CA ALA A 248 3.60 24.50 3.49
C ALA A 248 4.11 24.71 2.05
N ASP A 249 4.47 23.63 1.32
CA ASP A 249 4.90 23.74 -0.07
C ASP A 249 3.68 24.04 -0.96
N PRO A 250 3.71 25.08 -1.80
CA PRO A 250 2.59 25.41 -2.70
C PRO A 250 2.23 24.28 -3.66
N ARG A 251 3.20 23.45 -4.05
CA ARG A 251 2.95 22.27 -4.93
C ARG A 251 2.09 21.22 -4.22
N PHE A 252 2.28 21.04 -2.91
CA PHE A 252 1.42 20.17 -2.12
C PHE A 252 -0.04 20.62 -2.22
N THR A 253 -0.30 21.88 -1.89
CA THR A 253 -1.67 22.45 -1.91
C THR A 253 -2.29 22.37 -3.31
N SER A 254 -1.51 22.67 -4.36
CA SER A 254 -1.98 22.58 -5.75
C SER A 254 -2.38 21.17 -6.13
N THR A 255 -1.51 20.17 -5.84
CA THR A 255 -1.77 18.76 -6.13
C THR A 255 -2.96 18.24 -5.33
N TYR A 256 -3.01 18.54 -4.03
CA TYR A 256 -4.13 18.18 -3.16
C TYR A 256 -5.46 18.71 -3.69
N ASN A 257 -5.55 20.00 -4.02
CA ASN A 257 -6.78 20.62 -4.54
C ASN A 257 -7.22 20.02 -5.86
N THR A 258 -6.29 19.67 -6.74
CA THR A 258 -6.58 19.03 -8.04
C THR A 258 -7.20 17.64 -7.81
N ILE A 259 -6.60 16.83 -6.93
CA ILE A 259 -7.12 15.49 -6.62
C ILE A 259 -8.45 15.59 -5.88
N TRP A 260 -8.56 16.53 -4.92
CA TRP A 260 -9.80 16.76 -4.17
C TRP A 260 -10.98 17.12 -5.07
N ALA A 261 -10.76 17.99 -6.05
CA ALA A 261 -11.81 18.37 -7.02
C ALA A 261 -12.33 17.14 -7.77
N ALA A 262 -11.44 16.28 -8.27
CA ALA A 262 -11.80 15.05 -8.97
C ALA A 262 -12.48 14.03 -8.03
N LEU A 263 -11.96 13.84 -6.80
CA LEU A 263 -12.54 12.92 -5.82
C LEU A 263 -13.93 13.34 -5.38
N ARG A 264 -14.16 14.64 -5.16
CA ARG A 264 -15.46 15.19 -4.78
C ARG A 264 -16.55 14.80 -5.78
N ASP A 265 -16.24 14.86 -7.08
CA ASP A 265 -17.20 14.53 -8.13
C ASP A 265 -17.57 13.04 -8.07
N GLU A 266 -16.61 12.15 -7.76
CA GLU A 266 -16.86 10.72 -7.58
C GLU A 266 -17.64 10.41 -6.28
N VAL A 267 -17.37 11.13 -5.20
CA VAL A 267 -18.13 11.00 -3.94
C VAL A 267 -19.59 11.42 -4.14
N MET A 268 -19.85 12.52 -4.88
CA MET A 268 -21.21 12.96 -5.19
C MET A 268 -21.99 11.92 -6.00
N LYS A 269 -21.37 11.29 -7.00
CA LYS A 269 -21.98 10.18 -7.76
C LYS A 269 -22.37 9.00 -6.85
N THR A 270 -21.52 8.68 -5.85
CA THR A 270 -21.84 7.62 -4.88
C THR A 270 -23.07 7.98 -4.05
N HIS A 271 -23.16 9.22 -3.60
CA HIS A 271 -24.28 9.68 -2.78
C HIS A 271 -25.61 9.67 -3.57
N GLU A 272 -25.60 10.14 -4.81
CA GLU A 272 -26.78 10.13 -5.69
C GLU A 272 -27.29 8.70 -5.95
N ARG A 273 -26.38 7.75 -6.22
CA ARG A 273 -26.73 6.33 -6.40
C ARG A 273 -27.34 5.72 -5.14
N SER A 274 -26.80 6.02 -3.96
CA SER A 274 -27.32 5.53 -2.68
C SER A 274 -28.74 6.04 -2.41
N THR A 275 -29.02 7.31 -2.76
CA THR A 275 -30.34 7.93 -2.57
C THR A 275 -31.39 7.30 -3.51
N GLN A 276 -31.01 6.94 -4.74
CA GLN A 276 -31.90 6.30 -5.71
C GLN A 276 -32.29 4.86 -5.36
N LEU A 277 -31.47 4.13 -4.60
CA LEU A 277 -31.74 2.76 -4.16
C LEU A 277 -32.67 2.66 -2.94
N HIS A 278 -32.96 3.79 -2.29
CA HIS A 278 -33.87 3.89 -1.13
C HIS A 278 -35.26 4.46 -1.48
N HIS A 279 -35.52 4.71 -2.74
CA HIS A 279 -36.83 5.07 -3.31
C HIS A 279 -37.33 3.98 -4.25
#